data_f056d1f65df02b9dd336ba0c49b1475e
#
_entry.id   f056d1f65df02b9dd336ba0c49b1475e
#
_cell.length_a   1.000
_cell.length_b   1.000
_cell.length_c   1.000
_cell.angle_alpha   90.00
_cell.angle_beta   90.00
_cell.angle_gamma   90.00
#
_symmetry.space_group_name_H-M   'P 1'
#
loop_
_entity.id
_entity.type
_entity.pdbx_description
1 polymer ?
#
loop_
_entity_poly.entity_id
_entity_poly.type
_entity_poly.pdbx_seq_one_letter_code
_entity_poly.pdbx_strand_id
1 'polypeptide(L)'
;MKQRAKRPSAPEWAAQITGFRERIGINQAELARRMQCSAMTISRWERGLLQPSAEHFIQLGNLGNKNEAWFFWEMAGIQPSKMVDSLRSSLRVRGEGSKSGLSLAKSTANGSAEKDTNAVQLPILKAFVGSHGSAGARHFSLRTIPATRRVSVPSEWCPNPGYTSLLRVKGHSMEPLICDGDILAVDAFQSDRTELYGMIEVAAHEEKGMCVARLRRYDTVEVLLGEDREVEATVLSKNSGWRIIGKVLWWISGTP
;
A
#
# COMPACT_ATOMS: atom_id res chain seq x y z
N MET A 1 9.12 16.43 -52.43
CA MET A 1 8.61 15.37 -51.51
C MET A 1 8.86 15.81 -50.09
N LYS A 2 7.79 16.15 -49.32
CA LYS A 2 7.91 16.56 -47.92
C LYS A 2 8.03 15.28 -47.08
N GLN A 3 9.13 15.07 -46.42
CA GLN A 3 9.31 14.00 -45.44
C GLN A 3 8.30 14.18 -44.32
N ARG A 4 7.43 13.19 -44.16
CA ARG A 4 6.45 13.10 -43.09
C ARG A 4 7.22 12.81 -41.82
N ALA A 5 7.33 13.81 -40.92
CA ALA A 5 7.98 13.65 -39.63
C ALA A 5 7.38 12.44 -38.89
N LYS A 6 8.22 11.50 -38.50
CA LYS A 6 7.86 10.30 -37.76
C LYS A 6 7.24 10.78 -36.43
N ARG A 7 5.95 10.49 -36.20
CA ARG A 7 5.31 10.82 -34.91
C ARG A 7 6.13 10.16 -33.78
N PRO A 8 6.46 10.90 -32.72
CA PRO A 8 7.14 10.28 -31.57
C PRO A 8 6.29 9.11 -31.06
N SER A 9 6.92 8.01 -30.74
CA SER A 9 6.26 6.85 -30.14
C SER A 9 5.57 7.29 -28.84
N ALA A 10 4.37 6.79 -28.61
CA ALA A 10 3.67 7.07 -27.35
C ALA A 10 4.55 6.66 -26.17
N PRO A 11 4.54 7.42 -25.05
CA PRO A 11 5.29 7.06 -23.86
C PRO A 11 4.88 5.67 -23.34
N GLU A 12 5.83 4.94 -22.75
CA GLU A 12 5.61 3.57 -22.26
C GLU A 12 4.41 3.48 -21.30
N TRP A 13 4.28 4.43 -20.39
CA TRP A 13 3.17 4.47 -19.44
C TRP A 13 1.79 4.54 -20.12
N ALA A 14 1.67 5.13 -21.30
CA ALA A 14 0.40 5.20 -22.03
C ALA A 14 -0.04 3.83 -22.53
N ALA A 15 0.89 3.02 -23.05
CA ALA A 15 0.63 1.63 -23.44
C ALA A 15 0.29 0.77 -22.22
N GLN A 16 0.98 0.98 -21.10
CA GLN A 16 0.72 0.24 -19.85
C GLN A 16 -0.67 0.55 -19.28
N ILE A 17 -1.13 1.81 -19.32
CA ILE A 17 -2.49 2.18 -18.88
C ILE A 17 -3.54 1.51 -19.78
N THR A 18 -3.34 1.53 -21.09
CA THR A 18 -4.24 0.86 -22.03
C THR A 18 -4.32 -0.63 -21.76
N GLY A 19 -3.17 -1.32 -21.67
CA GLY A 19 -3.08 -2.76 -21.39
C GLY A 19 -3.71 -3.13 -20.04
N PHE A 20 -3.46 -2.33 -19.01
CA PHE A 20 -4.09 -2.50 -17.70
C PHE A 20 -5.62 -2.45 -17.81
N ARG A 21 -6.18 -1.39 -18.44
CA ARG A 21 -7.63 -1.24 -18.59
C ARG A 21 -8.25 -2.40 -19.37
N GLU A 22 -7.62 -2.82 -20.47
CA GLU A 22 -8.09 -3.94 -21.30
C GLU A 22 -8.05 -5.26 -20.55
N ARG A 23 -6.99 -5.50 -19.79
CA ARG A 23 -6.86 -6.72 -18.98
C ARG A 23 -7.97 -6.86 -17.93
N ILE A 24 -8.33 -5.76 -17.27
CA ILE A 24 -9.43 -5.77 -16.29
C ILE A 24 -10.82 -5.66 -16.92
N GLY A 25 -10.92 -5.60 -18.25
CA GLY A 25 -12.16 -5.67 -19.01
C GLY A 25 -13.07 -4.46 -18.87
N ILE A 26 -12.55 -3.27 -18.55
CA ILE A 26 -13.35 -2.07 -18.37
C ILE A 26 -13.13 -1.05 -19.50
N ASN A 27 -14.12 -0.17 -19.71
CA ASN A 27 -13.99 0.92 -20.66
C ASN A 27 -13.36 2.19 -20.02
N GLN A 28 -13.03 3.20 -20.85
CA GLN A 28 -12.41 4.43 -20.38
C GLN A 28 -13.29 5.19 -19.38
N ALA A 29 -14.62 5.17 -19.53
CA ALA A 29 -15.54 5.83 -18.62
C ALA A 29 -15.56 5.15 -17.23
N GLU A 30 -15.48 3.82 -17.20
CA GLU A 30 -15.40 3.07 -15.95
C GLU A 30 -14.08 3.28 -15.23
N LEU A 31 -12.96 3.28 -15.97
CA LEU A 31 -11.67 3.61 -15.39
C LEU A 31 -11.67 5.04 -14.83
N ALA A 32 -12.24 6.00 -15.57
CA ALA A 32 -12.35 7.39 -15.15
C ALA A 32 -13.12 7.55 -13.83
N ARG A 33 -14.23 6.80 -13.66
CA ARG A 33 -14.98 6.78 -12.39
C ARG A 33 -14.12 6.29 -11.23
N ARG A 34 -13.34 5.21 -11.43
CA ARG A 34 -12.44 4.66 -10.39
C ARG A 34 -11.30 5.61 -10.06
N MET A 35 -10.82 6.35 -11.07
CA MET A 35 -9.73 7.32 -10.94
C MET A 35 -10.20 8.72 -10.53
N GLN A 36 -11.50 8.92 -10.33
CA GLN A 36 -12.11 10.21 -9.99
C GLN A 36 -11.76 11.33 -10.99
N CYS A 37 -11.70 10.99 -12.29
CA CYS A 37 -11.37 11.92 -13.36
C CYS A 37 -12.34 11.78 -14.54
N SER A 38 -12.17 12.57 -15.60
CA SER A 38 -13.00 12.48 -16.78
C SER A 38 -12.55 11.36 -17.73
N ALA A 39 -13.48 10.77 -18.50
CA ALA A 39 -13.14 9.82 -19.56
C ALA A 39 -12.20 10.43 -20.62
N MET A 40 -12.31 11.75 -20.85
CA MET A 40 -11.40 12.50 -21.72
C MET A 40 -9.97 12.49 -21.16
N THR A 41 -9.81 12.56 -19.85
CA THR A 41 -8.51 12.48 -19.16
C THR A 41 -7.87 11.12 -19.39
N ILE A 42 -8.61 10.03 -19.19
CA ILE A 42 -8.13 8.67 -19.48
C ILE A 42 -7.73 8.53 -20.95
N SER A 43 -8.58 9.01 -21.88
CA SER A 43 -8.27 8.99 -23.30
C SER A 43 -6.98 9.76 -23.65
N ARG A 44 -6.70 10.88 -22.97
CA ARG A 44 -5.45 11.64 -23.15
C ARG A 44 -4.26 10.89 -22.59
N TRP A 45 -4.40 10.22 -21.46
CA TRP A 45 -3.37 9.34 -20.89
C TRP A 45 -3.03 8.22 -21.87
N GLU A 46 -3.99 7.43 -22.28
CA GLU A 46 -3.77 6.30 -23.20
C GLU A 46 -3.14 6.72 -24.55
N ARG A 47 -3.38 7.95 -25.01
CA ARG A 47 -2.74 8.50 -26.20
C ARG A 47 -1.37 9.15 -25.95
N GLY A 48 -0.91 9.22 -24.70
CA GLY A 48 0.34 9.87 -24.34
C GLY A 48 0.33 11.40 -24.48
N LEU A 49 -0.87 12.01 -24.52
CA LEU A 49 -1.03 13.46 -24.66
C LEU A 49 -1.00 14.21 -23.32
N LEU A 50 -1.23 13.52 -22.24
CA LEU A 50 -1.22 14.05 -20.88
C LEU A 50 -0.66 12.96 -19.96
N GLN A 51 0.35 13.28 -19.18
CA GLN A 51 0.89 12.37 -18.18
C GLN A 51 0.00 12.38 -16.93
N PRO A 52 -0.33 11.22 -16.35
CA PRO A 52 -0.97 11.14 -15.04
C PRO A 52 -0.12 11.83 -13.97
N SER A 53 -0.76 12.40 -12.94
CA SER A 53 -0.05 12.85 -11.74
C SER A 53 0.50 11.66 -10.95
N ALA A 54 1.44 11.91 -10.03
CA ALA A 54 1.96 10.88 -9.14
C ALA A 54 0.84 10.16 -8.36
N GLU A 55 -0.16 10.92 -7.90
CA GLU A 55 -1.34 10.37 -7.22
C GLU A 55 -2.11 9.38 -8.10
N HIS A 56 -2.37 9.72 -9.36
CA HIS A 56 -3.05 8.82 -10.28
C HIS A 56 -2.22 7.58 -10.62
N PHE A 57 -0.89 7.72 -10.74
CA PHE A 57 -0.03 6.55 -10.91
C PHE A 57 -0.07 5.62 -9.69
N ILE A 58 -0.09 6.17 -8.47
CA ILE A 58 -0.27 5.38 -7.24
C ILE A 58 -1.61 4.66 -7.25
N GLN A 59 -2.70 5.35 -7.63
CA GLN A 59 -4.03 4.76 -7.72
C GLN A 59 -4.10 3.64 -8.78
N LEU A 60 -3.47 3.83 -9.95
CA LEU A 60 -3.36 2.78 -10.97
C LEU A 60 -2.58 1.58 -10.44
N GLY A 61 -1.47 1.81 -9.74
CA GLY A 61 -0.71 0.75 -9.10
C GLY A 61 -1.53 -0.04 -8.08
N ASN A 62 -2.33 0.65 -7.27
CA ASN A 62 -3.21 0.03 -6.29
C ASN A 62 -4.36 -0.79 -6.90
N LEU A 63 -4.71 -0.54 -8.16
CA LEU A 63 -5.71 -1.31 -8.89
C LEU A 63 -5.08 -2.40 -9.77
N GLY A 64 -3.78 -2.33 -10.02
CA GLY A 64 -3.02 -3.25 -10.86
C GLY A 64 -2.66 -4.56 -10.16
N ASN A 65 -2.20 -5.53 -10.97
CA ASN A 65 -1.52 -6.70 -10.43
C ASN A 65 -0.10 -6.32 -9.94
N LYS A 66 0.61 -7.27 -9.33
CA LYS A 66 1.94 -7.04 -8.73
C LYS A 66 2.94 -6.35 -9.68
N ASN A 67 2.99 -6.75 -10.94
CA ASN A 67 3.92 -6.20 -11.93
C ASN A 67 3.51 -4.79 -12.37
N GLU A 68 2.21 -4.58 -12.59
CA GLU A 68 1.65 -3.28 -12.94
C GLU A 68 1.77 -2.29 -11.79
N ALA A 69 1.55 -2.74 -10.56
CA ALA A 69 1.71 -1.92 -9.37
C ALA A 69 3.14 -1.34 -9.29
N TRP A 70 4.15 -2.18 -9.49
CA TRP A 70 5.55 -1.74 -9.50
C TRP A 70 5.83 -0.71 -10.57
N PHE A 71 5.37 -0.95 -11.79
CA PHE A 71 5.56 -0.03 -12.90
C PHE A 71 4.93 1.34 -12.63
N PHE A 72 3.66 1.35 -12.19
CA PHE A 72 2.96 2.60 -11.94
C PHE A 72 3.50 3.37 -10.72
N TRP A 73 3.93 2.67 -9.68
CA TRP A 73 4.57 3.32 -8.54
C TRP A 73 5.95 3.90 -8.90
N GLU A 74 6.71 3.24 -9.74
CA GLU A 74 7.96 3.80 -10.27
C GLU A 74 7.71 5.07 -11.09
N MET A 75 6.65 5.09 -11.89
CA MET A 75 6.22 6.29 -12.60
C MET A 75 5.75 7.43 -11.67
N ALA A 76 5.29 7.11 -10.48
CA ALA A 76 4.99 8.06 -9.41
C ALA A 76 6.24 8.59 -8.68
N GLY A 77 7.44 8.11 -9.04
CA GLY A 77 8.70 8.44 -8.37
C GLY A 77 9.02 7.53 -7.18
N ILE A 78 8.17 6.54 -6.90
CA ILE A 78 8.41 5.54 -5.87
C ILE A 78 9.46 4.55 -6.40
N GLN A 79 10.62 4.45 -5.72
CA GLN A 79 11.67 3.50 -6.09
C GLN A 79 11.57 2.23 -5.22
N PRO A 80 10.81 1.23 -5.68
CA PRO A 80 10.53 0.03 -4.89
C PRO A 80 11.79 -0.76 -4.54
N SER A 81 12.78 -0.78 -5.43
CA SER A 81 14.06 -1.46 -5.23
C SER A 81 14.79 -0.96 -3.98
N LYS A 82 14.90 0.35 -3.80
CA LYS A 82 15.55 0.93 -2.61
C LYS A 82 14.81 0.60 -1.32
N MET A 83 13.48 0.52 -1.37
CA MET A 83 12.67 0.16 -0.23
C MET A 83 12.81 -1.33 0.13
N VAL A 84 12.77 -2.20 -0.87
CA VAL A 84 12.97 -3.65 -0.68
C VAL A 84 14.37 -3.92 -0.16
N ASP A 85 15.40 -3.24 -0.65
CA ASP A 85 16.78 -3.40 -0.19
C ASP A 85 16.96 -2.89 1.24
N SER A 86 16.34 -1.78 1.59
CA SER A 86 16.30 -1.28 2.98
C SER A 86 15.60 -2.26 3.92
N LEU A 87 14.48 -2.85 3.49
CA LEU A 87 13.78 -3.88 4.26
C LEU A 87 14.58 -5.19 4.35
N ARG A 88 15.20 -5.63 3.24
CA ARG A 88 16.06 -6.82 3.20
C ARG A 88 17.29 -6.68 4.10
N SER A 89 17.97 -5.54 4.07
CA SER A 89 19.12 -5.28 4.95
C SER A 89 18.69 -5.29 6.42
N SER A 90 17.52 -4.73 6.73
CA SER A 90 16.96 -4.78 8.09
C SER A 90 16.54 -6.19 8.53
N LEU A 91 16.21 -7.09 7.57
CA LEU A 91 15.86 -8.49 7.83
C LEU A 91 17.09 -9.40 7.98
N ARG A 92 18.18 -9.14 7.24
CA ARG A 92 19.40 -9.97 7.28
C ARG A 92 20.20 -9.89 8.56
N VAL A 93 20.08 -8.82 9.35
CA VAL A 93 20.82 -8.64 10.61
C VAL A 93 20.44 -9.67 11.71
N ARG A 94 19.45 -10.53 11.49
CA ARG A 94 19.01 -11.51 12.48
C ARG A 94 19.38 -12.97 12.19
N GLY A 95 20.17 -13.25 11.17
CA GLY A 95 20.49 -14.62 10.69
C GLY A 95 21.84 -15.18 11.07
N GLU A 96 22.74 -14.42 11.71
CA GLU A 96 24.04 -14.96 12.11
C GLU A 96 24.20 -14.92 13.63
N GLY A 97 24.13 -16.13 14.16
CA GLY A 97 24.23 -16.41 15.57
C GLY A 97 25.59 -16.05 16.15
N SER A 98 25.51 -15.49 17.31
CA SER A 98 26.44 -15.58 18.43
C SER A 98 27.73 -16.38 18.20
N LYS A 99 28.86 -15.65 18.18
CA LYS A 99 30.06 -16.05 18.94
C LYS A 99 30.95 -14.82 19.15
N SER A 100 31.03 -14.46 20.45
CA SER A 100 32.21 -14.00 21.19
C SER A 100 33.22 -13.05 20.53
N GLY A 101 33.42 -11.89 21.14
CA GLY A 101 34.68 -11.15 21.01
C GLY A 101 34.51 -9.65 21.21
N LEU A 102 34.67 -9.17 22.46
CA LEU A 102 34.94 -7.77 22.72
C LEU A 102 36.20 -7.34 21.96
N SER A 103 36.08 -6.30 21.15
CA SER A 103 37.22 -5.42 20.84
C SER A 103 36.73 -4.02 20.64
N LEU A 104 37.16 -3.17 21.54
CA LEU A 104 37.03 -1.72 21.49
C LEU A 104 37.99 -1.17 20.43
N ALA A 105 37.52 -0.68 19.32
CA ALA A 105 38.34 0.12 18.44
C ALA A 105 37.63 1.43 18.08
N LYS A 106 38.18 2.51 18.61
CA LYS A 106 37.99 3.88 18.11
C LYS A 106 38.37 3.92 16.64
N SER A 107 37.48 4.39 15.81
CA SER A 107 37.85 4.89 14.50
C SER A 107 37.09 6.15 14.18
N THR A 108 37.84 7.21 14.16
CA THR A 108 37.56 8.45 13.48
C THR A 108 37.48 8.17 11.98
N ALA A 109 36.40 8.54 11.32
CA ALA A 109 36.46 8.88 9.92
C ALA A 109 35.23 9.68 9.50
N ASN A 110 35.51 10.85 9.00
CA ASN A 110 34.66 11.67 8.15
C ASN A 110 34.14 10.85 6.95
N GLY A 111 32.87 10.65 6.90
CA GLY A 111 32.11 10.28 5.74
C GLY A 111 30.81 11.03 5.83
N SER A 112 30.65 12.09 5.07
CA SER A 112 29.42 12.85 4.93
C SER A 112 28.34 11.92 4.39
N ALA A 113 27.63 11.24 5.29
CA ALA A 113 26.31 10.70 5.00
C ALA A 113 25.41 11.92 4.79
N GLU A 114 25.10 12.22 3.56
CA GLU A 114 23.93 13.05 3.25
C GLU A 114 22.77 12.42 4.03
N LYS A 115 22.35 13.08 5.09
CA LYS A 115 21.09 12.81 5.75
C LYS A 115 20.04 13.03 4.69
N ASP A 116 19.46 11.95 4.16
CA ASP A 116 18.21 12.00 3.42
C ASP A 116 17.19 12.71 4.33
N THR A 117 17.09 14.01 4.18
CA THR A 117 16.25 14.90 5.02
C THR A 117 14.77 14.66 4.77
N ASN A 118 14.42 13.70 3.90
CA ASN A 118 13.06 13.42 3.47
C ASN A 118 12.58 11.99 3.82
N ALA A 119 13.19 11.33 4.80
CA ALA A 119 12.80 10.00 5.22
C ALA A 119 12.21 10.01 6.64
N VAL A 120 11.15 9.24 6.84
CA VAL A 120 10.48 9.06 8.13
C VAL A 120 10.63 7.62 8.63
N GLN A 121 10.68 7.46 9.95
CA GLN A 121 10.83 6.16 10.60
C GLN A 121 9.47 5.62 11.03
N LEU A 122 8.95 4.63 10.30
CA LEU A 122 7.68 3.98 10.63
C LEU A 122 7.89 2.72 11.48
N PRO A 123 7.06 2.52 12.52
CA PRO A 123 7.12 1.31 13.34
C PRO A 123 6.47 0.12 12.61
N ILE A 124 7.14 -1.04 12.60
CA ILE A 124 6.49 -2.32 12.30
C ILE A 124 5.93 -2.85 13.61
N LEU A 125 4.63 -3.01 13.69
CA LEU A 125 3.95 -3.45 14.89
C LEU A 125 4.05 -4.98 15.08
N LYS A 126 4.01 -5.41 16.34
CA LYS A 126 3.95 -6.84 16.71
C LYS A 126 2.49 -7.32 16.62
N ALA A 127 1.88 -7.17 15.45
CA ALA A 127 0.52 -7.59 15.16
C ALA A 127 0.39 -8.02 13.72
N PHE A 128 -0.61 -8.84 13.47
CA PHE A 128 -1.01 -9.26 12.13
C PHE A 128 -2.40 -8.74 11.83
N VAL A 129 -2.66 -8.52 10.55
CA VAL A 129 -3.97 -8.17 10.02
C VAL A 129 -4.37 -9.21 8.97
N GLY A 130 -5.58 -9.73 9.01
CA GLY A 130 -6.01 -10.75 8.03
C GLY A 130 -7.37 -11.35 8.36
N SER A 131 -7.73 -12.43 7.66
CA SER A 131 -9.03 -13.11 7.79
C SER A 131 -9.26 -13.75 9.18
N HIS A 132 -8.18 -14.14 9.83
CA HIS A 132 -8.20 -14.66 11.20
C HIS A 132 -7.26 -13.79 12.01
N GLY A 133 -7.83 -12.75 12.60
CA GLY A 133 -7.07 -11.80 13.40
C GLY A 133 -6.29 -12.49 14.51
N SER A 134 -5.19 -11.88 14.90
CA SER A 134 -4.46 -12.32 16.09
C SER A 134 -5.41 -12.25 17.28
N ALA A 135 -5.78 -13.39 17.81
CA ALA A 135 -6.47 -13.47 19.08
C ALA A 135 -5.60 -12.74 20.12
N GLY A 136 -6.01 -11.54 20.52
CA GLY A 136 -5.23 -10.72 21.45
C GLY A 136 -5.17 -9.24 21.16
N ALA A 137 -5.57 -8.78 19.97
CA ALA A 137 -5.66 -7.36 19.69
C ALA A 137 -6.94 -6.76 20.34
N ARG A 138 -6.98 -6.73 21.67
CA ARG A 138 -7.99 -5.96 22.44
C ARG A 138 -7.83 -4.44 22.26
N HIS A 139 -7.07 -4.02 21.24
CA HIS A 139 -6.67 -2.63 21.08
C HIS A 139 -7.20 -2.09 19.77
N PHE A 140 -8.16 -1.18 19.86
CA PHE A 140 -8.65 -0.40 18.73
C PHE A 140 -7.68 0.71 18.28
N SER A 141 -6.48 0.77 18.89
CA SER A 141 -5.49 1.78 18.55
C SER A 141 -4.16 1.12 18.20
N LEU A 142 -3.66 1.38 17.00
CA LEU A 142 -2.35 0.92 16.54
C LEU A 142 -1.21 1.44 17.43
N ARG A 143 -1.40 2.59 18.09
CA ARG A 143 -0.40 3.20 18.96
C ARG A 143 -0.09 2.40 20.22
N THR A 144 -1.01 1.55 20.67
CA THR A 144 -0.82 0.74 21.87
C THR A 144 -0.10 -0.59 21.59
N ILE A 145 0.05 -0.93 20.32
CA ILE A 145 0.71 -2.16 19.90
C ILE A 145 2.24 -1.92 19.88
N PRO A 146 3.03 -2.74 20.58
CA PRO A 146 4.49 -2.58 20.61
C PRO A 146 5.09 -2.77 19.21
N ALA A 147 6.07 -1.92 18.89
CA ALA A 147 6.83 -2.04 17.66
C ALA A 147 7.92 -3.11 17.81
N THR A 148 8.11 -3.92 16.77
CA THR A 148 9.25 -4.84 16.69
C THR A 148 10.53 -4.16 16.21
N ARG A 149 10.37 -3.22 15.29
CA ARG A 149 11.45 -2.43 14.69
C ARG A 149 10.87 -1.22 13.97
N ARG A 150 11.76 -0.32 13.51
CA ARG A 150 11.40 0.81 12.65
C ARG A 150 12.04 0.65 11.29
N VAL A 151 11.38 1.18 10.27
CA VAL A 151 11.82 1.17 8.87
C VAL A 151 11.78 2.60 8.35
N SER A 152 12.83 2.99 7.65
CA SER A 152 12.92 4.27 6.96
C SER A 152 12.14 4.19 5.66
N VAL A 153 11.22 5.13 5.45
CA VAL A 153 10.45 5.26 4.22
C VAL A 153 10.45 6.73 3.78
N PRO A 154 10.29 7.03 2.48
CA PRO A 154 10.14 8.40 2.02
C PRO A 154 8.96 9.10 2.71
N SER A 155 9.15 10.35 3.14
CA SER A 155 8.10 11.11 3.83
C SER A 155 6.86 11.33 2.98
N GLU A 156 7.02 11.45 1.67
CA GLU A 156 5.96 11.61 0.68
C GLU A 156 4.98 10.42 0.62
N TRP A 157 5.39 9.24 1.11
CA TRP A 157 4.53 8.05 1.19
C TRP A 157 3.64 8.05 2.43
N CYS A 158 3.86 8.97 3.34
CA CYS A 158 3.21 9.01 4.64
C CYS A 158 2.72 10.41 4.95
N PRO A 159 1.51 10.79 4.53
CA PRO A 159 0.97 12.12 4.79
C PRO A 159 0.88 12.43 6.30
N ASN A 160 0.69 11.40 7.13
CA ASN A 160 0.59 11.50 8.57
C ASN A 160 1.57 10.55 9.28
N PRO A 161 2.91 10.81 9.25
CA PRO A 161 3.90 9.85 9.76
C PRO A 161 3.72 9.48 11.22
N GLY A 162 3.24 10.44 12.06
CA GLY A 162 2.97 10.20 13.47
C GLY A 162 1.78 9.27 13.75
N TYR A 163 0.97 8.98 12.75
CA TYR A 163 -0.20 8.10 12.80
C TYR A 163 -0.05 6.88 11.91
N THR A 164 1.00 6.81 11.10
CA THR A 164 1.25 5.68 10.18
C THR A 164 2.06 4.60 10.87
N SER A 165 1.60 3.36 10.72
CA SER A 165 2.25 2.17 11.24
C SER A 165 2.26 1.07 10.20
N LEU A 166 3.23 0.16 10.32
CA LEU A 166 3.36 -0.98 9.42
C LEU A 166 2.82 -2.25 10.10
N LEU A 167 1.94 -2.97 9.40
CA LEU A 167 1.36 -4.24 9.83
C LEU A 167 1.69 -5.36 8.84
N ARG A 168 1.92 -6.56 9.33
CA ARG A 168 2.08 -7.75 8.47
C ARG A 168 0.74 -8.40 8.22
N VAL A 169 0.50 -8.78 6.97
CA VAL A 169 -0.69 -9.54 6.56
C VAL A 169 -0.53 -11.00 6.93
N LYS A 170 -1.64 -11.63 7.36
CA LYS A 170 -1.75 -13.06 7.57
C LYS A 170 -3.09 -13.57 7.05
N GLY A 171 -3.05 -14.43 6.05
CA GLY A 171 -4.24 -15.00 5.39
C GLY A 171 -4.48 -14.44 4.00
N HIS A 172 -5.54 -14.89 3.35
CA HIS A 172 -5.76 -14.77 1.92
C HIS A 172 -6.96 -13.89 1.53
N SER A 173 -7.62 -13.25 2.50
CA SER A 173 -8.87 -12.50 2.26
C SER A 173 -8.78 -11.39 1.21
N MET A 174 -7.59 -10.89 0.94
CA MET A 174 -7.33 -9.80 0.00
C MET A 174 -6.56 -10.26 -1.24
N GLU A 175 -6.35 -11.56 -1.41
CA GLU A 175 -5.73 -12.09 -2.61
C GLU A 175 -6.63 -11.90 -3.85
N PRO A 176 -6.04 -11.70 -5.01
CA PRO A 176 -4.60 -11.67 -5.32
C PRO A 176 -3.94 -10.29 -5.10
N LEU A 177 -4.66 -9.31 -4.56
CA LEU A 177 -4.21 -7.93 -4.46
C LEU A 177 -3.17 -7.75 -3.35
N ILE A 178 -3.48 -8.28 -2.16
CA ILE A 178 -2.61 -8.29 -0.99
C ILE A 178 -2.51 -9.73 -0.51
N CYS A 179 -1.27 -10.23 -0.43
CA CYS A 179 -0.99 -11.63 -0.16
C CYS A 179 -0.52 -11.86 1.28
N ASP A 180 -0.55 -13.12 1.72
CA ASP A 180 0.02 -13.53 3.00
C ASP A 180 1.51 -13.10 3.09
N GLY A 181 1.90 -12.57 4.25
CA GLY A 181 3.25 -12.06 4.48
C GLY A 181 3.52 -10.64 4.01
N ASP A 182 2.64 -10.02 3.22
CA ASP A 182 2.77 -8.63 2.80
C ASP A 182 2.81 -7.67 4.01
N ILE A 183 3.40 -6.50 3.81
CA ILE A 183 3.45 -5.44 4.81
C ILE A 183 2.60 -4.27 4.33
N LEU A 184 1.65 -3.86 5.15
CA LEU A 184 0.77 -2.71 4.90
C LEU A 184 1.24 -1.49 5.66
N ALA A 185 1.19 -0.32 5.04
CA ALA A 185 1.24 0.96 5.73
C ALA A 185 -0.19 1.43 6.02
N VAL A 186 -0.50 1.62 7.29
CA VAL A 186 -1.84 1.98 7.76
C VAL A 186 -1.78 3.34 8.44
N ASP A 187 -2.55 4.28 7.91
CA ASP A 187 -2.70 5.63 8.47
C ASP A 187 -3.94 5.68 9.37
N ALA A 188 -3.71 5.70 10.67
CA ALA A 188 -4.77 5.77 11.67
C ALA A 188 -5.38 7.18 11.85
N PHE A 189 -4.85 8.20 11.19
CA PHE A 189 -5.46 9.53 11.15
C PHE A 189 -6.70 9.55 10.26
N GLN A 190 -6.69 8.75 9.19
CA GLN A 190 -7.78 8.59 8.24
C GLN A 190 -8.64 7.38 8.64
N SER A 191 -9.63 7.61 9.51
CA SER A 191 -10.54 6.56 10.01
C SER A 191 -12.02 6.92 9.85
N ASP A 192 -12.35 8.06 9.24
CA ASP A 192 -13.72 8.44 8.92
C ASP A 192 -14.28 7.56 7.80
N ARG A 193 -15.33 6.79 8.11
CA ARG A 193 -15.96 5.86 7.18
C ARG A 193 -16.45 6.53 5.90
N THR A 194 -16.96 7.76 6.01
CA THR A 194 -17.56 8.45 4.86
C THR A 194 -16.54 8.82 3.79
N GLU A 195 -15.30 9.04 4.20
CA GLU A 195 -14.19 9.35 3.28
C GLU A 195 -13.49 8.09 2.75
N LEU A 196 -13.78 6.93 3.33
CA LEU A 196 -13.08 5.67 3.04
C LEU A 196 -13.85 4.72 2.11
N TYR A 197 -15.05 5.09 1.64
CA TYR A 197 -15.80 4.22 0.73
C TYR A 197 -15.02 3.91 -0.56
N GLY A 198 -14.87 2.63 -0.83
CA GLY A 198 -14.10 2.11 -1.97
C GLY A 198 -12.61 1.94 -1.69
N MET A 199 -12.11 2.44 -0.56
CA MET A 199 -10.72 2.29 -0.15
C MET A 199 -10.49 0.97 0.57
N ILE A 200 -9.22 0.59 0.67
CA ILE A 200 -8.78 -0.53 1.51
C ILE A 200 -8.43 0.04 2.88
N GLU A 201 -8.89 -0.63 3.91
CA GLU A 201 -8.72 -0.20 5.28
C GLU A 201 -8.47 -1.36 6.22
N VAL A 202 -8.04 -1.04 7.40
CA VAL A 202 -7.93 -1.99 8.49
C VAL A 202 -9.06 -1.71 9.47
N ALA A 203 -9.82 -2.76 9.75
CA ALA A 203 -10.86 -2.76 10.77
C ALA A 203 -10.46 -3.68 11.92
N ALA A 204 -10.93 -3.37 13.12
CA ALA A 204 -10.69 -4.17 14.33
C ALA A 204 -12.00 -4.55 15.01
N HIS A 205 -12.00 -5.74 15.60
CA HIS A 205 -13.07 -6.30 16.42
C HIS A 205 -12.46 -6.88 17.71
N GLU A 206 -13.11 -6.70 18.84
CA GLU A 206 -12.55 -7.13 20.15
C GLU A 206 -12.23 -8.62 20.22
N GLU A 207 -13.08 -9.46 19.64
CA GLU A 207 -12.93 -10.92 19.68
C GLU A 207 -12.30 -11.50 18.43
N LYS A 208 -12.54 -10.86 17.24
CA LYS A 208 -12.09 -11.39 15.94
C LYS A 208 -10.75 -10.83 15.49
N GLY A 209 -10.20 -9.85 16.22
CA GLY A 209 -8.93 -9.22 15.89
C GLY A 209 -9.02 -8.19 14.78
N MET A 210 -7.97 -8.06 13.98
CA MET A 210 -7.88 -7.07 12.89
C MET A 210 -8.03 -7.75 11.53
N CYS A 211 -8.79 -7.14 10.64
CA CYS A 211 -8.87 -7.55 9.24
C CYS A 211 -8.51 -6.40 8.31
N VAL A 212 -8.03 -6.74 7.13
CA VAL A 212 -7.87 -5.84 5.99
C VAL A 212 -8.97 -6.13 4.99
N ALA A 213 -9.67 -5.09 4.55
CA ALA A 213 -10.81 -5.25 3.66
C ALA A 213 -11.10 -3.94 2.90
N ARG A 214 -11.91 -4.03 1.87
CA ARG A 214 -12.44 -2.86 1.16
C ARG A 214 -13.78 -2.45 1.73
N LEU A 215 -13.89 -1.19 2.18
CA LEU A 215 -15.15 -0.63 2.64
C LEU A 215 -16.07 -0.32 1.45
N ARG A 216 -17.25 -0.88 1.45
CA ARG A 216 -18.30 -0.59 0.47
C ARG A 216 -19.59 -0.19 1.17
N ARG A 217 -20.35 0.67 0.48
CA ARG A 217 -21.69 1.03 0.92
C ARG A 217 -22.71 0.67 -0.17
N TYR A 218 -23.76 -0.03 0.23
CA TYR A 218 -24.90 -0.37 -0.59
C TYR A 218 -26.15 0.18 0.10
N ASP A 219 -26.72 1.23 -0.46
CA ASP A 219 -27.80 2.02 0.14
C ASP A 219 -27.46 2.46 1.58
N THR A 220 -28.08 1.81 2.55
CA THR A 220 -27.89 2.09 4.00
C THR A 220 -26.96 1.10 4.70
N VAL A 221 -26.47 0.08 3.97
CA VAL A 221 -25.64 -0.98 4.53
C VAL A 221 -24.18 -0.78 4.18
N GLU A 222 -23.32 -0.75 5.17
CA GLU A 222 -21.88 -0.74 5.00
C GLU A 222 -21.32 -2.15 5.19
N VAL A 223 -20.39 -2.54 4.32
CA VAL A 223 -19.78 -3.86 4.34
C VAL A 223 -18.27 -3.80 4.15
N LEU A 224 -17.55 -4.67 4.83
CA LEU A 224 -16.16 -4.97 4.60
C LEU A 224 -16.09 -6.18 3.65
N LEU A 225 -15.44 -5.99 2.51
CA LEU A 225 -15.30 -7.01 1.48
C LEU A 225 -13.83 -7.39 1.33
N GLY A 226 -13.55 -8.69 1.29
CA GLY A 226 -12.30 -9.21 0.75
C GLY A 226 -12.22 -9.01 -0.77
N GLU A 227 -11.04 -9.13 -1.33
CA GLU A 227 -10.85 -9.28 -2.79
C GLU A 227 -11.04 -10.73 -3.21
N ASP A 228 -10.82 -11.66 -2.31
CA ASP A 228 -11.15 -13.07 -2.51
C ASP A 228 -12.68 -13.26 -2.36
N ARG A 229 -13.28 -13.84 -3.42
CA ARG A 229 -14.74 -14.05 -3.50
C ARG A 229 -15.26 -15.15 -2.57
N GLU A 230 -14.37 -15.99 -2.06
CA GLU A 230 -14.74 -17.08 -1.13
C GLU A 230 -14.86 -16.57 0.31
N VAL A 231 -14.38 -15.35 0.58
CA VAL A 231 -14.45 -14.74 1.90
C VAL A 231 -15.77 -14.01 2.09
N GLU A 232 -16.49 -14.36 3.16
CA GLU A 232 -17.78 -13.75 3.49
C GLU A 232 -17.65 -12.25 3.78
N ALA A 233 -18.60 -11.49 3.23
CA ALA A 233 -18.73 -10.07 3.52
C ALA A 233 -19.10 -9.82 4.98
N THR A 234 -18.39 -8.90 5.63
CA THR A 234 -18.71 -8.50 7.00
C THR A 234 -19.55 -7.23 7.01
N VAL A 235 -20.78 -7.32 7.53
CA VAL A 235 -21.68 -6.17 7.65
C VAL A 235 -21.26 -5.30 8.83
N LEU A 236 -21.06 -4.01 8.56
CA LEU A 236 -20.79 -2.98 9.57
C LEU A 236 -22.12 -2.37 10.04
N SER A 237 -22.64 -2.87 11.13
CA SER A 237 -23.77 -2.24 11.85
C SER A 237 -23.25 -1.53 13.11
N LYS A 238 -24.09 -0.70 13.73
CA LYS A 238 -23.74 -0.04 14.99
C LYS A 238 -23.39 -1.03 16.11
N ASN A 239 -23.94 -2.25 16.02
CA ASN A 239 -23.74 -3.32 17.01
C ASN A 239 -22.81 -4.43 16.54
N SER A 240 -22.16 -4.29 15.39
CA SER A 240 -21.29 -5.34 14.84
C SER A 240 -19.98 -5.53 15.61
N GLY A 241 -19.62 -4.58 16.49
CA GLY A 241 -18.33 -4.59 17.19
C GLY A 241 -17.11 -4.22 16.33
N TRP A 242 -17.28 -4.08 15.02
CA TRP A 242 -16.24 -3.67 14.12
C TRP A 242 -16.02 -2.16 14.10
N ARG A 243 -14.76 -1.74 14.14
CA ARG A 243 -14.34 -0.33 14.03
C ARG A 243 -13.25 -0.19 13.00
N ILE A 244 -13.35 0.79 12.13
CA ILE A 244 -12.27 1.19 11.24
C ILE A 244 -11.16 1.82 12.08
N ILE A 245 -9.92 1.38 11.90
CA ILE A 245 -8.77 1.87 12.65
C ILE A 245 -7.74 2.60 11.79
N GLY A 246 -7.85 2.52 10.48
CA GLY A 246 -7.03 3.30 9.57
C GLY A 246 -7.13 2.86 8.11
N LYS A 247 -6.76 3.79 7.25
CA LYS A 247 -6.67 3.60 5.80
C LYS A 247 -5.35 2.92 5.43
N VAL A 248 -5.39 1.97 4.51
CA VAL A 248 -4.18 1.42 3.89
C VAL A 248 -3.68 2.41 2.85
N LEU A 249 -2.48 2.94 3.05
CA LEU A 249 -1.83 3.87 2.12
C LEU A 249 -1.17 3.13 0.95
N TRP A 250 -0.42 2.09 1.30
CA TRP A 250 0.31 1.24 0.37
C TRP A 250 0.65 -0.10 1.03
N TRP A 251 1.08 -1.06 0.22
CA TRP A 251 1.60 -2.35 0.71
C TRP A 251 2.77 -2.80 -0.15
N ILE A 252 3.60 -3.64 0.43
CA ILE A 252 4.72 -4.28 -0.24
C ILE A 252 4.69 -5.77 0.02
N SER A 253 5.02 -6.53 -1.01
CA SER A 253 5.14 -7.97 -0.86
C SER A 253 6.30 -8.33 0.04
N GLY A 254 6.00 -9.04 1.11
CA GLY A 254 7.01 -9.78 1.85
C GLY A 254 7.50 -10.89 0.92
N THR A 255 8.80 -10.89 0.57
CA THR A 255 9.38 -12.10 -0.03
C THR A 255 9.39 -13.20 1.01
N PRO A 256 9.07 -14.44 0.62
CA PRO A 256 9.18 -15.60 1.50
C PRO A 256 10.61 -15.79 2.00
#